data_7057b9355fc73050eab1c370d07784bc
#
_entry.id   7057b9355fc73050eab1c370d07784bc
#
_cell.length_a   1.000
_cell.length_b   1.000
_cell.length_c   1.000
_cell.angle_alpha   90.00
_cell.angle_beta   90.00
_cell.angle_gamma   90.00
#
_symmetry.space_group_name_H-M   'P 1'
#
loop_
_entity.id
_entity.type
_entity.pdbx_description
1 polymer ?
#
loop_
_entity_poly.entity_id
_entity_poly.type
_entity_poly.pdbx_seq_one_letter_code
_entity_poly.pdbx_strand_id
1 'polypeptide(L)'
;MKKVLPFVLAALMIPSVALAKGPNPNAGSHTSHGKARVMYVLKGMIYAYTAYDSSTSTPGSVTIDVNHSNRHGRLLVGQTITISLGANTKINLENGVTSIAASQPGDLGMVKVRGPKLAFKNAVLTDLQTALQNQPAHMVTDWGPAS
;
A
#
# COMPACT_ATOMS: atom_id res chain seq x y z
N MET A 1 55.76 42.63 50.90
CA MET A 1 54.57 42.08 51.52
C MET A 1 53.90 41.11 50.52
N LYS A 2 54.09 39.82 50.68
CA LYS A 2 53.56 38.78 49.76
C LYS A 2 52.27 38.25 50.39
N LYS A 3 51.15 38.49 49.74
CA LYS A 3 49.83 37.91 50.14
C LYS A 3 49.68 36.52 49.52
N VAL A 4 49.68 35.50 50.36
CA VAL A 4 49.41 34.12 49.97
C VAL A 4 47.89 33.91 50.04
N LEU A 5 47.31 33.55 48.88
CA LEU A 5 45.91 33.18 48.77
C LEU A 5 45.78 31.69 49.10
N PRO A 6 44.83 31.24 49.96
CA PRO A 6 44.56 29.84 50.14
C PRO A 6 43.70 29.30 49.02
N PHE A 7 44.20 28.22 48.44
CA PHE A 7 43.45 27.44 47.45
C PHE A 7 42.45 26.57 48.16
N VAL A 8 41.16 26.84 47.97
CA VAL A 8 40.07 25.98 48.48
C VAL A 8 39.81 24.88 47.45
N LEU A 9 40.20 23.68 47.81
CA LEU A 9 39.93 22.49 47.01
C LEU A 9 38.49 22.03 47.27
N ALA A 10 37.59 22.39 46.37
CA ALA A 10 36.20 21.90 46.46
C ALA A 10 36.17 20.46 45.86
N ALA A 11 36.03 19.48 46.72
CA ALA A 11 35.79 18.10 46.33
C ALA A 11 34.36 17.98 45.74
N LEU A 12 34.25 17.83 44.43
CA LEU A 12 33.01 17.47 43.77
C LEU A 12 32.68 16.00 44.07
N MET A 13 31.80 15.79 45.03
CA MET A 13 31.15 14.48 45.16
C MET A 13 30.17 14.30 44.02
N ILE A 14 30.53 13.46 43.04
CA ILE A 14 29.61 13.03 41.95
C ILE A 14 28.71 11.95 42.57
N PRO A 15 27.40 12.17 42.69
CA PRO A 15 26.50 11.08 43.11
C PRO A 15 26.52 10.02 42.00
N SER A 16 26.89 8.81 42.35
CA SER A 16 26.74 7.64 41.50
C SER A 16 25.26 7.42 41.21
N VAL A 17 24.81 7.90 40.07
CA VAL A 17 23.50 7.56 39.54
C VAL A 17 23.55 6.07 39.23
N ALA A 18 22.96 5.25 40.12
CA ALA A 18 22.69 3.88 39.76
C ALA A 18 21.81 3.90 38.50
N LEU A 19 22.39 3.46 37.36
CA LEU A 19 21.60 3.17 36.18
C LEU A 19 20.66 2.03 36.56
N ALA A 20 19.47 2.38 37.01
CA ALA A 20 18.35 1.47 37.00
C ALA A 20 18.23 1.06 35.50
N LYS A 21 18.42 -0.24 35.25
CA LYS A 21 18.21 -0.84 33.93
C LYS A 21 16.78 -0.49 33.54
N GLY A 22 16.61 0.55 32.78
CA GLY A 22 15.31 1.00 32.30
C GLY A 22 14.62 -0.15 31.57
N PRO A 23 13.30 -0.19 31.56
CA PRO A 23 12.57 -1.21 30.82
C PRO A 23 13.13 -1.23 29.39
N ASN A 24 13.46 -2.44 28.94
CA ASN A 24 13.99 -2.68 27.59
C ASN A 24 13.15 -1.90 26.57
N PRO A 25 13.70 -0.92 25.85
CA PRO A 25 12.92 -0.11 24.91
C PRO A 25 12.32 -0.94 23.77
N ASN A 26 12.75 -2.20 23.62
CA ASN A 26 12.16 -3.16 22.70
C ASN A 26 11.11 -4.08 23.35
N ALA A 27 10.89 -4.00 24.65
CA ALA A 27 9.82 -4.73 25.32
C ALA A 27 8.58 -3.84 25.39
N GLY A 28 7.82 -3.76 24.33
CA GLY A 28 6.53 -3.12 24.42
C GLY A 28 6.06 -2.29 23.26
N SER A 29 6.81 -2.15 22.21
CA SER A 29 6.27 -1.58 20.98
C SER A 29 5.64 -2.66 20.10
N HIS A 30 4.67 -3.41 20.62
CA HIS A 30 3.62 -4.01 19.80
C HIS A 30 2.63 -2.91 19.38
N THR A 31 3.17 -1.73 19.09
CA THR A 31 2.43 -0.62 18.54
C THR A 31 2.18 -0.91 17.10
N SER A 32 0.92 -0.91 16.78
CA SER A 32 0.32 -1.03 15.46
C SER A 32 0.66 -2.37 14.79
N HIS A 33 -0.09 -3.37 15.12
CA HIS A 33 -0.49 -4.35 14.12
C HIS A 33 -1.09 -3.53 12.98
N GLY A 34 -0.27 -3.13 12.03
CA GLY A 34 -0.72 -2.43 10.84
C GLY A 34 -1.92 -3.20 10.33
N LYS A 35 -3.02 -2.53 10.07
CA LYS A 35 -4.28 -3.18 9.68
C LYS A 35 -3.95 -4.28 8.70
N ALA A 36 -4.35 -5.53 9.00
CA ALA A 36 -4.01 -6.68 8.19
C ALA A 36 -4.33 -6.37 6.71
N ARG A 37 -3.37 -6.55 5.83
CA ARG A 37 -3.55 -6.31 4.40
C ARG A 37 -3.89 -7.61 3.70
N VAL A 38 -4.83 -7.54 2.78
CA VAL A 38 -5.30 -8.67 1.99
C VAL A 38 -5.16 -8.36 0.50
N MET A 39 -5.10 -9.42 -0.32
CA MET A 39 -5.11 -9.28 -1.76
C MET A 39 -6.56 -9.29 -2.25
N TYR A 40 -6.94 -8.23 -2.94
CA TYR A 40 -8.14 -8.15 -3.73
C TYR A 40 -7.82 -8.64 -5.13
N VAL A 41 -8.60 -9.57 -5.64
CA VAL A 41 -8.47 -10.10 -7.01
C VAL A 41 -9.76 -9.78 -7.73
N LEU A 42 -9.69 -8.89 -8.68
CA LEU A 42 -10.83 -8.35 -9.42
C LEU A 42 -10.69 -8.81 -10.87
N LYS A 43 -11.72 -9.42 -11.41
CA LYS A 43 -11.77 -9.89 -12.79
C LYS A 43 -12.97 -9.26 -13.49
N GLY A 44 -12.79 -8.88 -14.73
CA GLY A 44 -13.85 -8.25 -15.50
C GLY A 44 -13.35 -7.61 -16.78
N MET A 45 -14.10 -6.65 -17.28
CA MET A 45 -13.77 -5.94 -18.50
C MET A 45 -12.92 -4.70 -18.22
N ILE A 46 -11.84 -4.52 -18.96
CA ILE A 46 -10.99 -3.33 -18.89
C ILE A 46 -11.62 -2.26 -19.78
N TYR A 47 -11.91 -1.11 -19.19
CA TYR A 47 -12.51 0.04 -19.89
C TYR A 47 -11.50 1.08 -20.32
N ALA A 48 -10.50 1.31 -19.48
CA ALA A 48 -9.49 2.31 -19.75
C ALA A 48 -8.18 1.91 -19.08
N TYR A 49 -7.10 2.32 -19.69
CA TYR A 49 -5.77 2.11 -19.19
C TYR A 49 -4.88 3.31 -19.49
N THR A 50 -4.13 3.75 -18.49
CA THR A 50 -3.05 4.73 -18.62
C THR A 50 -1.80 4.16 -17.97
N ALA A 51 -0.70 4.09 -18.71
CA ALA A 51 0.55 3.58 -18.21
C ALA A 51 1.12 4.47 -17.08
N TYR A 52 1.90 3.86 -16.17
CA TYR A 52 2.76 4.63 -15.28
C TYR A 52 3.85 5.32 -16.10
N ASP A 53 4.01 6.63 -15.91
CA ASP A 53 5.09 7.39 -16.53
C ASP A 53 6.30 7.46 -15.60
N SER A 54 7.36 6.73 -15.95
CA SER A 54 8.60 6.71 -15.19
C SER A 54 9.41 8.00 -15.27
N SER A 55 9.22 8.80 -16.32
CA SER A 55 9.97 10.03 -16.52
C SER A 55 9.49 11.15 -15.58
N THR A 56 8.21 11.22 -15.34
CA THR A 56 7.57 12.22 -14.48
C THR A 56 7.13 11.65 -13.13
N SER A 57 7.30 10.34 -12.90
CA SER A 57 6.76 9.62 -11.75
C SER A 57 5.24 9.76 -11.59
N THR A 58 4.54 9.97 -12.70
CA THR A 58 3.09 10.13 -12.70
C THR A 58 2.41 8.76 -12.62
N PRO A 59 1.54 8.54 -11.64
CA PRO A 59 0.79 7.30 -11.54
C PRO A 59 -0.07 7.05 -12.78
N GLY A 60 -0.04 5.81 -13.26
CA GLY A 60 -0.99 5.35 -14.25
C GLY A 60 -2.32 4.94 -13.60
N SER A 61 -3.23 4.43 -14.39
CA SER A 61 -4.52 3.93 -13.91
C SER A 61 -5.07 2.81 -14.79
N VAL A 62 -5.87 1.94 -14.19
CA VAL A 62 -6.69 0.96 -14.89
C VAL A 62 -8.12 1.05 -14.37
N THR A 63 -9.08 1.16 -15.29
CA THR A 63 -10.51 1.13 -14.97
C THR A 63 -11.07 -0.21 -15.40
N ILE A 64 -11.68 -0.94 -14.47
CA ILE A 64 -12.23 -2.28 -14.67
C ILE A 64 -13.68 -2.35 -14.19
N ASP A 65 -14.54 -2.96 -15.00
CA ASP A 65 -15.87 -3.37 -14.60
C ASP A 65 -15.80 -4.77 -14.01
N VAL A 66 -16.07 -4.88 -12.72
CA VAL A 66 -15.80 -6.09 -11.94
C VAL A 66 -16.94 -7.08 -12.07
N ASN A 67 -16.73 -8.16 -12.81
CA ASN A 67 -17.71 -9.25 -12.98
C ASN A 67 -17.52 -10.35 -11.92
N HIS A 68 -16.27 -10.57 -11.49
CA HIS A 68 -15.90 -11.55 -10.48
C HIS A 68 -14.85 -11.03 -9.53
N SER A 69 -14.88 -11.51 -8.30
CA SER A 69 -13.88 -11.18 -7.30
C SER A 69 -13.67 -12.33 -6.33
N ASN A 70 -12.52 -12.32 -5.65
CA ASN A 70 -12.32 -13.16 -4.49
C ASN A 70 -13.18 -12.69 -3.30
N ARG A 71 -13.17 -13.45 -2.20
CA ARG A 71 -13.97 -13.16 -1.00
C ARG A 71 -13.84 -11.72 -0.51
N HIS A 72 -12.64 -11.13 -0.61
CA HIS A 72 -12.39 -9.79 -0.09
C HIS A 72 -13.01 -8.68 -0.95
N GLY A 73 -13.09 -8.88 -2.25
CA GLY A 73 -13.64 -7.90 -3.19
C GLY A 73 -15.11 -8.10 -3.57
N ARG A 74 -15.85 -9.00 -2.90
CA ARG A 74 -17.25 -9.32 -3.26
C ARG A 74 -18.16 -8.10 -3.42
N LEU A 75 -17.96 -7.07 -2.60
CA LEU A 75 -18.76 -5.86 -2.66
C LEU A 75 -18.53 -5.05 -3.94
N LEU A 76 -17.42 -5.31 -4.64
CA LEU A 76 -17.07 -4.62 -5.90
C LEU A 76 -17.66 -5.30 -7.14
N VAL A 77 -18.24 -6.48 -7.02
CA VAL A 77 -18.88 -7.16 -8.16
C VAL A 77 -20.05 -6.34 -8.66
N GLY A 78 -20.09 -6.08 -9.96
CA GLY A 78 -21.06 -5.19 -10.61
C GLY A 78 -20.71 -3.71 -10.51
N GLN A 79 -19.49 -3.37 -10.05
CA GLN A 79 -19.04 -1.99 -9.96
C GLN A 79 -17.89 -1.74 -10.93
N THR A 80 -17.88 -0.53 -11.50
CA THR A 80 -16.74 -0.01 -12.26
C THR A 80 -15.83 0.73 -11.30
N ILE A 81 -14.56 0.35 -11.24
CA ILE A 81 -13.57 0.97 -10.36
C ILE A 81 -12.30 1.33 -11.11
N THR A 82 -11.67 2.42 -10.68
CA THR A 82 -10.37 2.84 -11.16
C THR A 82 -9.32 2.61 -10.08
N ILE A 83 -8.24 1.94 -10.44
CA ILE A 83 -7.13 1.60 -9.54
C ILE A 83 -5.86 2.23 -10.12
N SER A 84 -5.06 2.87 -9.27
CA SER A 84 -3.80 3.47 -9.67
C SER A 84 -2.75 2.41 -10.02
N LEU A 85 -1.84 2.76 -10.92
CA LEU A 85 -0.68 1.95 -11.29
C LEU A 85 0.58 2.68 -10.84
N GLY A 86 1.49 1.96 -10.21
CA GLY A 86 2.76 2.49 -9.77
C GLY A 86 3.94 1.83 -10.49
N ALA A 87 5.14 2.32 -10.22
CA ALA A 87 6.39 1.80 -10.81
C ALA A 87 6.59 0.29 -10.62
N ASN A 88 6.04 -0.28 -9.54
CA ASN A 88 6.19 -1.70 -9.22
C ASN A 88 4.99 -2.56 -9.63
N THR A 89 4.04 -2.00 -10.37
CA THR A 89 2.90 -2.76 -10.90
C THR A 89 3.39 -3.72 -11.97
N LYS A 90 3.13 -5.01 -11.80
CA LYS A 90 3.44 -6.03 -12.81
C LYS A 90 2.34 -6.06 -13.86
N ILE A 91 2.74 -6.03 -15.12
CA ILE A 91 1.84 -6.14 -16.26
C ILE A 91 2.06 -7.49 -16.93
N ASN A 92 1.01 -8.28 -17.03
CA ASN A 92 0.99 -9.56 -17.75
C ASN A 92 0.06 -9.43 -18.94
N LEU A 93 0.55 -9.83 -20.11
CA LEU A 93 -0.20 -9.82 -21.35
C LEU A 93 -0.37 -11.25 -21.82
N GLU A 94 -1.57 -11.67 -22.12
CA GLU A 94 -1.91 -13.02 -22.57
C GLU A 94 -2.67 -12.98 -23.90
N ASN A 95 -2.81 -14.12 -24.55
CA ASN A 95 -3.62 -14.30 -25.76
C ASN A 95 -3.30 -13.32 -26.92
N GLY A 96 -2.02 -13.00 -27.12
CA GLY A 96 -1.58 -12.17 -28.24
C GLY A 96 -1.68 -10.67 -28.02
N VAL A 97 -2.09 -10.23 -26.84
CA VAL A 97 -1.99 -8.83 -26.44
C VAL A 97 -0.52 -8.43 -26.37
N THR A 98 -0.11 -7.44 -27.16
CA THR A 98 1.29 -7.00 -27.28
C THR A 98 1.64 -5.86 -26.34
N SER A 99 0.64 -5.14 -25.88
CA SER A 99 0.79 -4.00 -24.98
C SER A 99 -0.53 -3.73 -24.28
N ILE A 100 -0.48 -3.40 -23.01
CA ILE A 100 -1.68 -3.00 -22.29
C ILE A 100 -2.21 -1.64 -22.79
N ALA A 101 -1.35 -0.82 -23.40
CA ALA A 101 -1.77 0.41 -24.07
C ALA A 101 -2.62 0.11 -25.33
N ALA A 102 -2.54 -1.11 -25.84
CA ALA A 102 -3.39 -1.60 -26.93
C ALA A 102 -4.68 -2.26 -26.42
N SER A 103 -4.86 -2.36 -25.09
CA SER A 103 -6.11 -2.84 -24.51
C SER A 103 -7.27 -2.00 -25.01
N GLN A 104 -8.20 -2.66 -25.67
CA GLN A 104 -9.39 -2.01 -26.16
C GLN A 104 -10.46 -2.02 -25.06
N PRO A 105 -11.36 -1.02 -25.03
CA PRO A 105 -12.53 -1.11 -24.17
C PRO A 105 -13.27 -2.43 -24.43
N GLY A 106 -13.42 -3.26 -23.38
CA GLY A 106 -14.04 -4.57 -23.50
C GLY A 106 -13.10 -5.76 -23.43
N ASP A 107 -11.78 -5.56 -23.38
CA ASP A 107 -10.85 -6.64 -23.11
C ASP A 107 -11.08 -7.21 -21.72
N LEU A 108 -10.99 -8.53 -21.62
CA LEU A 108 -11.08 -9.21 -20.32
C LEU A 108 -9.76 -9.12 -19.58
N GLY A 109 -9.83 -8.94 -18.29
CA GLY A 109 -8.61 -8.86 -17.51
C GLY A 109 -8.80 -9.09 -16.02
N MET A 110 -7.67 -8.99 -15.32
CA MET A 110 -7.61 -9.15 -13.86
C MET A 110 -6.71 -8.09 -13.24
N VAL A 111 -7.19 -7.49 -12.18
CA VAL A 111 -6.40 -6.56 -11.36
C VAL A 111 -6.23 -7.16 -9.97
N LYS A 112 -4.99 -7.24 -9.50
CA LYS A 112 -4.65 -7.60 -8.12
C LYS A 112 -4.17 -6.36 -7.39
N VAL A 113 -4.83 -6.01 -6.29
CA VAL A 113 -4.45 -4.87 -5.46
C VAL A 113 -4.40 -5.26 -3.99
N ARG A 114 -3.38 -4.78 -3.28
CA ARG A 114 -3.19 -5.06 -1.87
C ARG A 114 -3.77 -3.92 -1.05
N GLY A 115 -4.82 -4.18 -0.29
CA GLY A 115 -5.52 -3.19 0.51
C GLY A 115 -5.77 -3.62 1.95
N PRO A 116 -6.36 -2.76 2.77
CA PRO A 116 -6.71 -3.08 4.14
C PRO A 116 -7.77 -4.19 4.18
N LYS A 117 -7.66 -5.08 5.17
CA LYS A 117 -8.72 -6.06 5.45
C LYS A 117 -9.88 -5.32 6.09
N LEU A 118 -10.99 -5.18 5.38
CA LEU A 118 -12.22 -4.64 5.92
C LEU A 118 -13.05 -5.76 6.57
N ALA A 119 -13.71 -5.44 7.70
CA ALA A 119 -14.61 -6.37 8.34
C ALA A 119 -15.89 -6.47 7.52
N PHE A 120 -16.21 -7.64 6.97
CA PHE A 120 -17.35 -7.85 6.07
C PHE A 120 -18.71 -7.42 6.64
N LYS A 121 -18.87 -7.44 7.97
CA LYS A 121 -20.15 -7.06 8.59
C LYS A 121 -20.46 -5.57 8.49
N ASN A 122 -19.44 -4.73 8.38
CA ASN A 122 -19.57 -3.26 8.41
C ASN A 122 -18.87 -2.59 7.21
N ALA A 123 -18.44 -3.38 6.21
CA ALA A 123 -17.79 -2.82 5.04
C ALA A 123 -18.82 -2.11 4.16
N VAL A 124 -18.65 -0.82 3.97
CA VAL A 124 -19.40 -0.03 3.02
C VAL A 124 -18.64 -0.02 1.69
N LEU A 125 -19.39 -0.13 0.58
CA LEU A 125 -18.80 -0.13 -0.76
C LEU A 125 -17.86 1.07 -0.99
N THR A 126 -18.30 2.26 -0.60
CA THR A 126 -17.55 3.51 -0.75
C THR A 126 -16.21 3.48 -0.02
N ASP A 127 -16.18 2.91 1.20
CA ASP A 127 -14.93 2.79 1.98
C ASP A 127 -13.94 1.86 1.29
N LEU A 128 -14.45 0.77 0.70
CA LEU A 128 -13.63 -0.18 -0.02
C LEU A 128 -13.09 0.44 -1.32
N GLN A 129 -13.92 1.11 -2.09
CA GLN A 129 -13.51 1.82 -3.30
C GLN A 129 -12.42 2.85 -2.98
N THR A 130 -12.64 3.71 -2.01
CA THR A 130 -11.67 4.73 -1.57
C THR A 130 -10.36 4.09 -1.10
N ALA A 131 -10.46 3.01 -0.31
CA ALA A 131 -9.28 2.31 0.19
C ALA A 131 -8.44 1.69 -0.93
N LEU A 132 -9.05 1.21 -2.02
CA LEU A 132 -8.35 0.60 -3.15
C LEU A 132 -7.82 1.63 -4.14
N GLN A 133 -8.53 2.71 -4.40
CA GLN A 133 -8.08 3.81 -5.28
C GLN A 133 -6.74 4.40 -4.82
N ASN A 134 -6.52 4.47 -3.51
CA ASN A 134 -5.29 4.99 -2.92
C ASN A 134 -4.15 3.95 -2.84
N GLN A 135 -4.34 2.76 -3.39
CA GLN A 135 -3.31 1.71 -3.41
C GLN A 135 -2.93 1.38 -4.85
N PRO A 136 -1.63 1.39 -5.19
CA PRO A 136 -1.23 0.95 -6.52
C PRO A 136 -1.53 -0.54 -6.71
N ALA A 137 -1.95 -0.90 -7.91
CA ALA A 137 -2.13 -2.28 -8.28
C ALA A 137 -0.81 -3.04 -8.12
N HIS A 138 -0.89 -4.26 -7.62
CA HIS A 138 0.24 -5.18 -7.57
C HIS A 138 0.50 -5.82 -8.94
N MET A 139 -0.59 -6.14 -9.66
CA MET A 139 -0.54 -6.79 -10.97
C MET A 139 -1.79 -6.42 -11.77
N VAL A 140 -1.60 -6.22 -13.05
CA VAL A 140 -2.67 -6.19 -14.05
C VAL A 140 -2.39 -7.29 -15.07
N THR A 141 -3.39 -8.09 -15.39
CA THR A 141 -3.33 -9.09 -16.47
C THR A 141 -4.39 -8.74 -17.48
N ASP A 142 -4.00 -8.65 -18.74
CA ASP A 142 -4.89 -8.48 -19.86
C ASP A 142 -4.96 -9.79 -20.65
N TRP A 143 -6.16 -10.33 -20.82
CA TRP A 143 -6.42 -11.58 -21.52
C TRP A 143 -6.85 -11.38 -22.96
N GLY A 144 -7.00 -10.11 -23.38
CA GLY A 144 -7.52 -9.77 -24.70
C GLY A 144 -9.05 -9.76 -24.77
N PRO A 145 -9.59 -9.62 -25.98
CA PRO A 145 -11.03 -9.44 -26.20
C PRO A 145 -11.83 -10.65 -25.70
N ALA A 146 -13.03 -10.36 -25.21
CA ALA A 146 -14.00 -11.38 -24.89
C ALA A 146 -14.38 -12.15 -26.16
N SER A 147 -14.09 -13.45 -26.21
CA SER A 147 -14.45 -14.34 -27.32
C SER A 147 -15.93 -14.74 -27.27
#